data_f98b0a874caf3e589db5974ce6936147
#
_entry.id   f98b0a874caf3e589db5974ce6936147
#
_cell.length_a   1.000
_cell.length_b   1.000
_cell.length_c   1.000
_cell.angle_alpha   90.00
_cell.angle_beta   90.00
_cell.angle_gamma   90.00
#
_symmetry.space_group_name_H-M   'P 1'
#
loop_
_entity.id
_entity.type
_entity.pdbx_description
1 polymer ?
#
loop_
_entity_poly.entity_id
_entity_poly.type
_entity_poly.pdbx_seq_one_letter_code
_entity_poly.pdbx_strand_id
1 'polypeptide(L)'
;QVISVSHTGSEIPEGTKALGSLPTPIKSLTTSDTGAVVSVLEKAGNQYLVVVNRDFRNVMNLSIDVDSSVNRVLKNGSTTPPDGSTIAVEPGDMVIFTWRK
;
A
#
# COMPACT_ATOMS: atom_id res chain seq x y z
N GLN A 1 -3.07 -13.91 -7.16
CA GLN A 1 -2.93 -14.66 -5.90
C GLN A 1 -2.56 -13.73 -4.76
N VAL A 2 -3.29 -13.80 -3.66
CA VAL A 2 -2.99 -13.01 -2.47
C VAL A 2 -1.84 -13.66 -1.71
N ILE A 3 -0.78 -12.89 -1.43
CA ILE A 3 0.37 -13.35 -0.65
C ILE A 3 0.17 -13.01 0.83
N SER A 4 -0.26 -11.79 1.13
CA SER A 4 -0.49 -11.37 2.51
C SER A 4 -1.50 -10.23 2.57
N VAL A 5 -2.17 -10.11 3.72
CA VAL A 5 -3.04 -8.99 4.05
C VAL A 5 -2.73 -8.57 5.48
N SER A 6 -2.49 -7.29 5.70
CA SER A 6 -2.20 -6.74 7.02
C SER A 6 -2.84 -5.38 7.21
N HIS A 7 -2.79 -4.86 8.43
CA HIS A 7 -3.40 -3.57 8.78
C HIS A 7 -2.38 -2.67 9.43
N THR A 8 -2.55 -1.37 9.22
CA THR A 8 -1.76 -0.31 9.88
C THR A 8 -2.70 0.59 10.70
N GLY A 9 -2.12 1.51 11.45
CA GLY A 9 -2.87 2.47 12.24
C GLY A 9 -2.84 2.18 13.73
N SER A 10 -3.47 3.04 14.52
CA SER A 10 -3.46 2.93 15.99
C SER A 10 -4.37 1.83 16.51
N GLU A 11 -5.41 1.47 15.78
CA GLU A 11 -6.34 0.42 16.17
C GLU A 11 -6.40 -0.64 15.07
N ILE A 12 -5.89 -1.83 15.39
CA ILE A 12 -5.93 -2.97 14.47
C ILE A 12 -7.21 -3.75 14.73
N PRO A 13 -8.06 -3.97 13.70
CA PRO A 13 -9.28 -4.75 13.90
C PRO A 13 -8.99 -6.13 14.47
N GLU A 14 -9.86 -6.58 15.39
CA GLU A 14 -9.73 -7.88 16.01
C GLU A 14 -9.74 -9.00 14.96
N GLY A 15 -8.89 -9.99 15.15
CA GLY A 15 -8.79 -11.11 14.22
C GLY A 15 -7.94 -10.85 12.99
N THR A 16 -7.36 -9.66 12.86
CA THR A 16 -6.50 -9.28 11.74
C THR A 16 -5.06 -9.15 12.19
N LYS A 17 -4.14 -8.98 11.23
CA LYS A 17 -2.72 -8.87 11.51
C LYS A 17 -2.23 -7.44 11.36
N ALA A 18 -1.37 -7.01 12.26
CA ALA A 18 -0.63 -5.77 12.08
C ALA A 18 0.39 -5.94 10.95
N LEU A 19 0.79 -4.82 10.33
CA LEU A 19 1.81 -4.82 9.29
C LEU A 19 3.12 -5.37 9.86
N GLY A 20 3.60 -6.45 9.24
CA GLY A 20 4.88 -7.08 9.58
C GLY A 20 5.97 -6.69 8.59
N SER A 21 6.72 -7.71 8.11
CA SER A 21 7.77 -7.47 7.12
C SER A 21 7.17 -7.09 5.77
N LEU A 22 7.86 -6.20 5.05
CA LEU A 22 7.49 -5.74 3.72
C LEU A 22 8.26 -6.51 2.65
N PRO A 23 7.70 -6.60 1.41
CA PRO A 23 8.48 -7.11 0.28
C PRO A 23 9.76 -6.30 0.08
N THR A 24 10.80 -6.96 -0.41
CA THR A 24 12.14 -6.34 -0.54
C THR A 24 12.16 -4.98 -1.23
N PRO A 25 11.43 -4.75 -2.36
CA PRO A 25 11.45 -3.44 -3.01
C PRO A 25 10.79 -2.32 -2.22
N ILE A 26 10.02 -2.63 -1.20
CA ILE A 26 9.38 -1.63 -0.34
C ILE A 26 10.26 -1.44 0.90
N LYS A 27 10.93 -0.31 1.00
CA LYS A 27 11.88 -0.04 2.08
C LYS A 27 11.19 0.32 3.38
N SER A 28 10.14 1.14 3.31
CA SER A 28 9.35 1.52 4.48
C SER A 28 7.94 1.93 4.07
N LEU A 29 7.01 1.77 5.00
CA LEU A 29 5.63 2.17 4.81
C LEU A 29 5.05 2.56 6.16
N THR A 30 4.53 3.78 6.25
CA THR A 30 3.79 4.25 7.42
C THR A 30 2.53 4.96 6.98
N THR A 31 1.52 4.92 7.82
CA THR A 31 0.27 5.61 7.56
C THR A 31 -0.07 6.49 8.76
N SER A 32 -0.93 7.50 8.52
CA SER A 32 -1.48 8.28 9.62
C SER A 32 -2.37 7.41 10.51
N ASP A 33 -2.85 7.97 11.63
CA ASP A 33 -3.60 7.22 12.65
C ASP A 33 -4.88 6.54 12.12
N THR A 34 -5.41 7.00 11.00
CA THR A 34 -6.59 6.39 10.39
C THR A 34 -6.37 4.95 9.96
N GLY A 35 -5.14 4.60 9.59
CA GLY A 35 -4.78 3.24 9.24
C GLY A 35 -5.21 2.79 7.86
N ALA A 36 -4.70 1.64 7.45
CA ALA A 36 -4.96 1.10 6.12
C ALA A 36 -4.95 -0.42 6.12
N VAL A 37 -5.55 -1.01 5.08
CA VAL A 37 -5.38 -2.42 4.74
C VAL A 37 -4.27 -2.50 3.69
N VAL A 38 -3.24 -3.30 3.98
CA VAL A 38 -2.08 -3.47 3.09
C VAL A 38 -2.10 -4.92 2.58
N SER A 39 -2.24 -5.07 1.27
CA SER A 39 -2.28 -6.39 0.63
C SER A 39 -1.13 -6.55 -0.33
N VAL A 40 -0.50 -7.72 -0.34
CA VAL A 40 0.52 -8.09 -1.32
C VAL A 40 -0.06 -9.17 -2.22
N LEU A 41 -0.01 -8.93 -3.52
CA LEU A 41 -0.57 -9.81 -4.54
C LEU A 41 0.51 -10.18 -5.55
N GLU A 42 0.31 -11.32 -6.22
CA GLU A 42 1.19 -11.74 -7.31
C GLU A 42 0.37 -12.22 -8.50
N LYS A 43 0.75 -11.78 -9.69
CA LYS A 43 0.11 -12.22 -10.93
C LYS A 43 1.09 -12.09 -12.10
N ALA A 44 1.24 -13.16 -12.87
CA ALA A 44 1.99 -13.17 -14.13
C ALA A 44 3.43 -12.65 -14.00
N GLY A 45 4.12 -12.99 -12.92
CA GLY A 45 5.50 -12.59 -12.68
C GLY A 45 5.68 -11.21 -12.10
N ASN A 46 4.58 -10.48 -11.83
CA ASN A 46 4.60 -9.18 -11.16
C ASN A 46 4.02 -9.31 -9.77
N GLN A 47 4.52 -8.49 -8.85
CA GLN A 47 3.95 -8.34 -7.52
C GLN A 47 3.32 -6.96 -7.39
N TYR A 48 2.31 -6.88 -6.54
CA TYR A 48 1.53 -5.66 -6.30
C TYR A 48 1.40 -5.41 -4.81
N LEU A 49 1.56 -4.16 -4.41
CA LEU A 49 1.24 -3.71 -3.06
C LEU A 49 0.02 -2.80 -3.17
N VAL A 50 -1.08 -3.18 -2.51
CA VAL A 50 -2.31 -2.40 -2.51
C VAL A 50 -2.52 -1.84 -1.11
N VAL A 51 -2.60 -0.52 -1.00
CA VAL A 51 -2.84 0.18 0.26
C VAL A 51 -4.19 0.85 0.18
N VAL A 52 -5.14 0.39 1.00
CA VAL A 52 -6.51 0.90 1.02
C VAL A 52 -6.70 1.72 2.29
N ASN A 53 -7.19 2.95 2.15
CA ASN A 53 -7.62 3.74 3.30
C ASN A 53 -8.92 3.13 3.83
N ARG A 54 -8.86 2.50 5.01
CA ARG A 54 -10.03 1.86 5.61
C ARG A 54 -10.95 2.84 6.36
N ASP A 55 -10.56 4.09 6.46
CA ASP A 55 -11.40 5.13 7.04
C ASP A 55 -12.29 5.72 5.95
N PHE A 56 -13.59 5.83 6.21
CA PHE A 56 -14.55 6.39 5.27
C PHE A 56 -14.80 7.88 5.48
N ARG A 57 -14.12 8.50 6.44
CA ARG A 57 -14.33 9.90 6.81
C ARG A 57 -13.11 10.78 6.60
N ASN A 58 -11.92 10.23 6.76
CA ASN A 58 -10.69 11.03 6.80
C ASN A 58 -9.71 10.58 5.73
N VAL A 59 -8.98 11.55 5.18
CA VAL A 59 -7.84 11.30 4.32
C VAL A 59 -6.75 10.60 5.14
N MET A 60 -6.11 9.59 4.54
CA MET A 60 -4.96 8.92 5.12
C MET A 60 -3.70 9.42 4.42
N ASN A 61 -2.71 9.84 5.20
CA ASN A 61 -1.41 10.21 4.66
C ASN A 61 -0.50 8.98 4.69
N LEU A 62 -0.14 8.52 3.50
CA LEU A 62 0.74 7.37 3.31
C LEU A 62 2.16 7.87 3.06
N SER A 63 3.09 7.45 3.91
CA SER A 63 4.52 7.67 3.69
C SER A 63 5.15 6.35 3.30
N ILE A 64 5.72 6.30 2.10
CA ILE A 64 6.30 5.08 1.57
C ILE A 64 7.64 5.38 0.90
N ASP A 65 8.64 4.53 1.17
CA ASP A 65 9.94 4.58 0.51
C ASP A 65 10.13 3.28 -0.25
N VAL A 66 10.43 3.37 -1.54
CA VAL A 66 10.50 2.22 -2.44
C VAL A 66 11.78 2.24 -3.26
N ASP A 67 12.17 1.05 -3.73
CA ASP A 67 13.26 0.90 -4.68
C ASP A 67 12.86 1.51 -6.04
N SER A 68 13.86 1.91 -6.83
CA SER A 68 13.64 2.49 -8.16
C SER A 68 12.94 1.54 -9.14
N SER A 69 12.92 0.24 -8.84
CA SER A 69 12.20 -0.76 -9.64
C SER A 69 10.68 -0.72 -9.47
N VAL A 70 10.19 -0.01 -8.46
CA VAL A 70 8.76 0.05 -8.14
C VAL A 70 8.09 1.18 -8.90
N ASN A 71 6.92 0.90 -9.47
CA ASN A 71 6.07 1.90 -10.13
C ASN A 71 4.71 1.97 -9.44
N ARG A 72 4.08 3.12 -9.54
CA ARG A 72 2.71 3.31 -9.09
C ARG A 72 1.75 3.02 -10.25
N VAL A 73 0.69 2.27 -9.97
CA VAL A 73 -0.38 2.01 -10.94
C VAL A 73 -1.46 3.06 -10.78
N LEU A 74 -1.74 3.80 -11.85
CA LEU A 74 -2.77 4.83 -11.85
C LEU A 74 -4.14 4.22 -12.12
N LYS A 75 -5.19 4.98 -11.83
CA LYS A 75 -6.58 4.50 -11.99
C LYS A 75 -6.93 4.12 -13.42
N ASN A 76 -6.26 4.70 -14.42
CA ASN A 76 -6.46 4.34 -15.83
C ASN A 76 -5.66 3.11 -16.26
N GLY A 77 -4.94 2.46 -15.34
CA GLY A 77 -4.13 1.28 -15.61
C GLY A 77 -2.69 1.55 -16.06
N SER A 78 -2.34 2.80 -16.35
CA SER A 78 -0.96 3.13 -16.69
C SER A 78 -0.08 3.14 -15.44
N THR A 79 1.24 3.05 -15.64
CA THR A 79 2.20 3.09 -14.54
C THR A 79 3.06 4.35 -14.62
N THR A 80 3.54 4.81 -13.47
CA THR A 80 4.43 5.95 -13.36
C THR A 80 5.39 5.73 -12.19
N PRO A 81 6.60 6.31 -12.21
CA PRO A 81 7.44 6.30 -11.02
C PRO A 81 6.73 7.01 -9.87
N PRO A 82 6.90 6.53 -8.62
CA PRO A 82 6.27 7.20 -7.47
C PRO A 82 6.74 8.65 -7.33
N ASP A 83 5.80 9.56 -7.11
CA ASP A 83 6.07 10.98 -6.94
C ASP A 83 6.29 11.30 -5.46
N GLY A 84 7.54 11.35 -5.03
CA GLY A 84 7.86 11.65 -3.65
C GLY A 84 7.52 10.50 -2.71
N SER A 85 7.56 10.76 -1.41
CA SER A 85 7.41 9.74 -0.39
C SER A 85 6.08 9.81 0.38
N THR A 86 5.28 10.85 0.16
CA THR A 86 4.01 11.02 0.87
C THR A 86 2.86 11.19 -0.10
N ILE A 87 1.81 10.41 0.10
CA ILE A 87 0.62 10.39 -0.74
C ILE A 87 -0.61 10.54 0.14
N ALA A 88 -1.50 11.47 -0.21
CA ALA A 88 -2.81 11.60 0.43
C ALA A 88 -3.78 10.63 -0.24
N VAL A 89 -4.33 9.70 0.55
CA VAL A 89 -5.29 8.70 0.07
C VAL A 89 -6.68 9.08 0.58
N GLU A 90 -7.59 9.36 -0.34
CA GLU A 90 -8.94 9.76 0.00
C GLU A 90 -9.68 8.66 0.78
N PRO A 91 -10.71 9.00 1.56
CA PRO A 91 -11.50 8.01 2.29
C PRO A 91 -12.02 6.90 1.38
N GLY A 92 -11.78 5.65 1.76
CA GLY A 92 -12.21 4.49 0.99
C GLY A 92 -11.46 4.24 -0.32
N ASP A 93 -10.51 5.10 -0.67
CA ASP A 93 -9.71 4.93 -1.89
C ASP A 93 -8.46 4.08 -1.64
N MET A 94 -7.71 3.80 -2.71
CA MET A 94 -6.54 2.94 -2.63
C MET A 94 -5.40 3.48 -3.49
N VAL A 95 -4.19 3.03 -3.16
CA VAL A 95 -2.97 3.27 -3.95
C VAL A 95 -2.35 1.91 -4.25
N ILE A 96 -1.90 1.73 -5.49
CA ILE A 96 -1.34 0.47 -5.95
C ILE A 96 0.09 0.70 -6.46
N PHE A 97 1.01 -0.14 -5.99
CA PHE A 97 2.39 -0.17 -6.47
C PHE A 97 2.67 -1.53 -7.09
N THR A 98 3.55 -1.57 -8.07
CA THR A 98 3.92 -2.82 -8.74
C THR A 98 5.41 -2.86 -9.03
N TRP A 99 5.95 -4.07 -9.03
CA TRP A 99 7.33 -4.34 -9.42
C TRP A 99 7.41 -5.75 -10.00
N ARG A 100 8.43 -5.98 -10.77
CA ARG A 100 8.66 -7.31 -11.33
C ARG A 100 9.31 -8.20 -10.29
N LYS A 101 8.77 -9.39 -10.16
CA LYS A 101 9.29 -10.39 -9.24
C LYS A 101 10.66 -10.89 -9.68
#